data_c028468c33231b794bf38078e4481cf6
#
_entry.id   c028468c33231b794bf38078e4481cf6
#
_cell.length_a   1.000
_cell.length_b   1.000
_cell.length_c   1.000
_cell.angle_alpha   90.00
_cell.angle_beta   90.00
_cell.angle_gamma   90.00
#
_symmetry.space_group_name_H-M   'P 1'
#
loop_
_entity.id
_entity.type
_entity.pdbx_description
1 polymer ?
#
loop_
_entity_poly.entity_id
_entity_poly.type
_entity_poly.pdbx_seq_one_letter_code
_entity_poly.pdbx_strand_id
1 'polypeptide(L)' 'MNNEDKRKKFTRLANNRVNVVLDKLRLIGNLSDKRYYEYSDEDVKKIFSSIHSEISSAKNRFQKNRKLKDSKFHIE' A
#
# COMPACT_ATOMS: atom_id res chain seq x y z
N MET A 1 -13.76 23.57 3.83
CA MET A 1 -13.90 22.24 4.43
C MET A 1 -13.19 22.20 5.78
N ASN A 2 -13.86 21.75 6.81
CA ASN A 2 -13.24 21.69 8.12
C ASN A 2 -12.45 20.39 8.34
N ASN A 3 -11.70 20.33 9.43
CA ASN A 3 -10.83 19.17 9.70
C ASN A 3 -11.60 17.87 9.89
N GLU A 4 -12.80 17.97 10.43
CA GLU A 4 -13.63 16.82 10.67
C GLU A 4 -14.04 16.14 9.37
N ASP A 5 -14.41 16.94 8.38
CA ASP A 5 -14.78 16.42 7.07
C ASP A 5 -13.60 15.73 6.38
N LYS A 6 -12.42 16.31 6.51
CA LYS A 6 -11.20 15.73 5.94
C LYS A 6 -10.88 14.40 6.59
N ARG A 7 -11.06 14.33 7.90
CA ARG A 7 -10.79 13.09 8.64
C ARG A 7 -11.76 11.99 8.26
N LYS A 8 -13.04 12.30 8.18
CA LYS A 8 -14.06 11.34 7.79
C LYS A 8 -13.82 10.81 6.38
N LYS A 9 -13.47 11.71 5.48
CA LYS A 9 -13.17 11.34 4.11
C LYS A 9 -11.99 10.41 4.04
N PHE A 10 -10.91 10.73 4.75
CA PHE A 10 -9.72 9.88 4.79
C PHE A 10 -10.06 8.49 5.30
N THR A 11 -10.77 8.40 6.42
CA THR A 11 -11.12 7.12 7.02
C THR A 11 -11.94 6.26 6.07
N ARG A 12 -12.93 6.85 5.43
CA ARG A 12 -13.78 6.13 4.49
C ARG A 12 -12.99 5.60 3.30
N LEU A 13 -12.19 6.47 2.72
CA LEU A 13 -11.41 6.09 1.53
C LEU A 13 -10.33 5.08 1.88
N ALA A 14 -9.66 5.27 3.01
CA ALA A 14 -8.62 4.34 3.44
C ALA A 14 -9.20 2.95 3.69
N ASN A 15 -10.32 2.87 4.39
CA ASN A 15 -10.96 1.60 4.65
C ASN A 15 -11.33 0.87 3.36
N ASN A 16 -11.94 1.60 2.42
CA ASN A 16 -12.34 1.00 1.15
C ASN A 16 -11.15 0.51 0.34
N ARG A 17 -10.13 1.36 0.23
CA ARG A 17 -8.97 1.05 -0.62
C ARG A 17 -8.12 -0.06 -0.03
N VAL A 18 -7.92 -0.06 1.28
CA VAL A 18 -7.15 -1.12 1.94
C VAL A 18 -7.86 -2.46 1.78
N ASN A 19 -9.17 -2.48 1.97
CA ASN A 19 -9.93 -3.72 1.81
C ASN A 19 -9.83 -4.28 0.40
N VAL A 20 -9.85 -3.40 -0.61
CA VAL A 20 -9.68 -3.84 -2.00
C VAL A 20 -8.30 -4.46 -2.19
N VAL A 21 -7.27 -3.84 -1.64
CA VAL A 21 -5.89 -4.36 -1.76
C VAL A 21 -5.79 -5.72 -1.08
N LEU A 22 -6.34 -5.86 0.11
CA LEU A 22 -6.28 -7.13 0.83
C LEU A 22 -6.99 -8.24 0.06
N ASP A 23 -8.14 -7.93 -0.53
CA ASP A 23 -8.87 -8.90 -1.34
C ASP A 23 -8.06 -9.33 -2.56
N LYS A 24 -7.42 -8.36 -3.22
CA LYS A 24 -6.60 -8.67 -4.40
C LYS A 24 -5.39 -9.50 -4.03
N LEU A 25 -4.77 -9.24 -2.87
CA LEU A 25 -3.66 -10.06 -2.40
C LEU A 25 -4.09 -11.49 -2.13
N ARG A 26 -5.29 -11.68 -1.57
CA ARG A 26 -5.83 -13.02 -1.37
C ARG A 26 -5.99 -13.76 -2.68
N LEU A 27 -6.49 -13.06 -3.69
CA LEU A 27 -6.65 -13.64 -5.03
C LEU A 27 -5.31 -14.04 -5.63
N ILE A 28 -4.29 -13.22 -5.43
CA ILE A 28 -2.94 -13.57 -5.89
C ILE A 28 -2.47 -14.83 -5.18
N GLY A 29 -2.70 -14.91 -3.87
CA GLY A 29 -2.35 -16.10 -3.10
C GLY A 29 -3.01 -17.37 -3.60
N ASN A 30 -4.22 -17.24 -4.11
CA ASN A 30 -4.94 -18.42 -4.66
C ASN A 30 -4.25 -19.00 -5.88
N LEU A 31 -3.40 -18.24 -6.56
CA LEU A 31 -2.63 -18.74 -7.70
C LEU A 31 -1.54 -19.72 -7.29
N SER A 32 -1.35 -19.92 -6.01
CA SER A 32 -0.31 -20.85 -5.51
C SER A 32 -0.63 -22.31 -5.73
N ASP A 33 -1.85 -22.64 -6.15
CA ASP A 33 -2.29 -24.01 -6.32
C ASP A 33 -1.71 -24.62 -7.61
N LYS A 34 -0.68 -25.44 -7.43
CA LYS A 34 0.03 -26.06 -8.57
C LYS A 34 -0.78 -27.10 -9.34
N ARG A 35 -1.94 -27.46 -8.84
CA ARG A 35 -2.84 -28.34 -9.58
C ARG A 35 -3.44 -27.64 -10.80
N TYR A 36 -3.55 -26.30 -10.72
CA TYR A 36 -4.19 -25.52 -11.78
C TYR A 36 -3.26 -24.53 -12.44
N TYR A 37 -2.16 -24.16 -11.80
CA TYR A 37 -1.30 -23.09 -12.29
C TYR A 37 0.16 -23.51 -12.29
N GLU A 38 0.87 -23.03 -13.27
CA GLU A 38 2.29 -23.31 -13.39
C GLU A 38 3.07 -22.00 -13.15
N TYR A 39 4.01 -22.05 -12.23
CA TYR A 39 4.83 -20.88 -11.92
C TYR A 39 6.16 -21.34 -11.34
N SER A 40 7.15 -20.46 -11.42
CA SER A 40 8.47 -20.66 -10.84
C SER A 40 8.65 -19.79 -9.62
N ASP A 41 9.70 -20.09 -8.84
CA ASP A 41 10.07 -19.25 -7.71
C ASP A 41 10.41 -17.84 -8.18
N GLU A 42 10.98 -17.74 -9.37
CA GLU A 42 11.31 -16.46 -9.99
C GLU A 42 10.06 -15.62 -10.22
N ASP A 43 9.01 -16.25 -10.71
CA ASP A 43 7.73 -15.57 -10.92
C ASP A 43 7.18 -15.01 -9.62
N VAL A 44 7.20 -15.82 -8.58
CA VAL A 44 6.70 -15.40 -7.26
C VAL A 44 7.50 -14.21 -6.74
N LYS A 45 8.81 -14.27 -6.90
CA LYS A 45 9.71 -13.22 -6.48
C LYS A 45 9.39 -11.90 -7.18
N LYS A 46 9.16 -11.95 -8.47
CA LYS A 46 8.83 -10.78 -9.27
C LYS A 46 7.50 -10.15 -8.83
N ILE A 47 6.51 -11.00 -8.59
CA ILE A 47 5.20 -10.54 -8.15
C ILE A 47 5.33 -9.75 -6.84
N PHE A 48 5.94 -10.34 -5.85
CA PHE A 48 6.00 -9.72 -4.53
C PHE A 48 6.99 -8.56 -4.47
N SER A 49 8.06 -8.60 -5.25
CA SER A 49 8.96 -7.45 -5.36
C SER A 49 8.23 -6.22 -5.88
N SER A 50 7.40 -6.40 -6.90
CA SER A 50 6.63 -5.30 -7.46
C SER A 50 5.63 -4.73 -6.45
N ILE A 51 4.96 -5.62 -5.73
CA ILE A 51 3.98 -5.21 -4.73
C ILE A 51 4.67 -4.46 -3.58
N HIS A 52 5.77 -4.98 -3.10
CA HIS A 52 6.55 -4.34 -2.04
C HIS A 52 7.07 -2.97 -2.47
N SER A 53 7.49 -2.85 -3.71
CA SER A 53 7.95 -1.58 -4.25
C SER A 53 6.84 -0.54 -4.23
N GLU A 54 5.64 -0.93 -4.62
CA GLU A 54 4.49 -0.02 -4.58
C GLU A 54 4.11 0.37 -3.16
N ILE A 55 4.19 -0.58 -2.24
CA ILE A 55 3.93 -0.31 -0.83
C ILE A 55 4.92 0.74 -0.32
N SER A 56 6.21 0.54 -0.60
CA SER A 56 7.24 1.47 -0.17
C SER A 56 7.02 2.86 -0.74
N SER A 57 6.65 2.92 -2.01
CA SER A 57 6.38 4.18 -2.68
C SER A 57 5.21 4.93 -2.03
N ALA A 58 4.15 4.20 -1.73
CA ALA A 58 2.99 4.80 -1.08
C ALA A 58 3.33 5.31 0.33
N LYS A 59 4.06 4.50 1.09
CA LYS A 59 4.50 4.90 2.43
C LYS A 59 5.37 6.16 2.39
N ASN A 60 6.22 6.26 1.39
CA ASN A 60 7.09 7.43 1.24
C ASN A 60 6.31 8.71 1.07
N ARG A 61 5.17 8.66 0.41
CA ARG A 61 4.34 9.86 0.27
C ARG A 61 3.84 10.37 1.61
N PHE A 62 3.46 9.47 2.49
CA PHE A 62 3.05 9.86 3.85
C PHE A 62 4.22 10.39 4.64
N GLN A 63 5.37 9.73 4.54
CA GLN A 63 6.57 10.13 5.27
C GLN A 63 7.13 11.45 4.77
N LYS A 64 6.99 11.70 3.48
CA LYS A 64 7.44 12.96 2.89
C LYS A 64 6.70 14.15 3.50
N ASN A 65 5.41 14.04 3.63
CA ASN A 65 4.62 15.08 4.25
C ASN A 65 5.02 15.30 5.70
N ARG A 66 5.30 14.22 6.38
CA ARG A 66 5.75 14.26 7.75
C ARG A 66 7.11 14.90 7.88
N LYS A 67 8.04 14.57 6.97
CA LYS A 67 9.38 15.13 6.97
C LYS A 67 9.38 16.64 6.71
N LEU A 68 8.52 17.10 5.84
CA LEU A 68 8.40 18.52 5.59
C LEU A 68 8.02 19.27 6.86
N LYS A 69 7.12 18.71 7.63
CA LYS A 69 6.74 19.27 8.92
C LYS A 69 7.91 19.29 9.87
N ASP A 70 8.61 18.19 9.97
CA ASP A 70 9.75 18.05 10.86
C ASP A 70 10.89 18.97 10.47
N SER A 71 11.17 19.07 9.19
CA SER A 71 12.21 19.96 8.69
C SER A 71 11.96 21.39 9.11
N LYS A 72 10.73 21.80 8.96
CA LYS A 72 10.34 23.14 9.35
C LYS A 72 10.62 23.39 10.82
N PHE A 73 10.39 22.39 11.60
CA PHE A 73 10.58 22.47 13.04
C PHE A 73 12.05 22.46 13.43
N HIS A 74 12.86 21.75 12.70
CA HIS A 74 14.26 21.54 13.04
C HIS A 74 15.21 22.62 12.54
N ILE A 75 14.74 23.49 11.75
CA ILE A 75 15.61 24.50 11.16
C ILE A 75 16.13 25.50 12.17
N GLU A 76 15.43 25.69 13.24
CA GLU A 76 15.95 26.59 14.24
C GLU A 76 17.03 26.01 15.11
#